data_80a9ce455f4063727810c1044c323be1
#
_entry.id   80a9ce455f4063727810c1044c323be1
#
_cell.length_a   1.000
_cell.length_b   1.000
_cell.length_c   1.000
_cell.angle_alpha   90.00
_cell.angle_beta   90.00
_cell.angle_gamma   90.00
#
_symmetry.space_group_name_H-M   'P 1'
#
loop_
_entity.id
_entity.type
_entity.pdbx_description
1 polymer ?
#
loop_
_entity_poly.entity_id
_entity_poly.type
_entity_poly.pdbx_seq_one_letter_code
_entity_poly.pdbx_strand_id
1 'polypeptide(L)'
;MTRPAIEQARSGLVPTVILGVMIVAVLLAFAVGVNGPILMAVVFVVTMAIGVPIPFAAGIATVAGLYIADIPMTLMAQAAWTAFEPFPLVTIPLFILAGQLMEQGGMSEKLVTIAQRLVGAYKGGLGLVTVVACMFFAALSGSGPATTAAIGSITIPAMQEEGYRSRFAGAIAAAAGALGSMIPPSNLLIIFALVTDVSIPRLFLAGIIPGILLGLMLMVVVFIVSVRNDYGGSGQKFRWGPLLEAFWDGKWAVMAPVIILGGIYAGIFTPSEAAGVAVAYGLFVGLFIYHGLTLAKLFHAFKFTAIVIGTVLFILGSTKAFGQLVTIFDIPDAVLGLFRGMVNYPWLVMLLIGVFYILVGMWLESIPQIIIFTAVFFPLVTSLGIDPVVFGIFTVMTCEIGFLTPPIGVNLFVAARISKISIEEISVGVLPLLIPYLAMILLLVFFSDWVTFLPDLVYGPMR
;
A
#
# COMPACT_ATOMS: atom_id res chain seq x y z
N MET A 1 -12.21 39.45 26.17
CA MET A 1 -11.63 38.34 25.40
C MET A 1 -12.70 37.84 24.42
N THR A 2 -12.43 37.90 23.13
CA THR A 2 -13.39 37.52 22.07
C THR A 2 -13.46 35.98 21.95
N ARG A 3 -14.64 35.44 21.63
CA ARG A 3 -14.87 33.98 21.46
C ARG A 3 -13.75 33.21 20.72
N PRO A 4 -13.15 33.75 19.63
CA PRO A 4 -12.06 33.04 18.92
C PRO A 4 -10.76 32.88 19.74
N ALA A 5 -10.45 33.79 20.68
CA ALA A 5 -9.27 33.68 21.52
C ALA A 5 -9.42 32.58 22.60
N ILE A 6 -10.66 32.31 23.04
CA ILE A 6 -10.96 31.24 23.99
C ILE A 6 -10.95 29.87 23.30
N GLU A 7 -11.39 29.78 22.04
CA GLU A 7 -11.30 28.56 21.23
C GLU A 7 -9.85 28.22 20.85
N GLN A 8 -9.04 29.21 20.48
CA GLN A 8 -7.59 29.00 20.24
C GLN A 8 -6.82 28.61 21.51
N ALA A 9 -7.17 29.17 22.66
CA ALA A 9 -6.57 28.78 23.95
C ALA A 9 -6.99 27.36 24.36
N ARG A 10 -8.23 26.95 24.11
CA ARG A 10 -8.70 25.57 24.34
C ARG A 10 -8.07 24.56 23.39
N SER A 11 -7.88 24.91 22.12
CA SER A 11 -7.26 24.00 21.13
C SER A 11 -5.76 23.75 21.43
N GLY A 12 -5.08 24.65 22.15
CA GLY A 12 -3.71 24.45 22.61
C GLY A 12 -3.61 23.73 23.98
N LEU A 13 -4.59 23.91 24.85
CA LEU A 13 -4.54 23.38 26.22
C LEU A 13 -4.77 21.85 26.26
N VAL A 14 -5.69 21.34 25.43
CA VAL A 14 -6.03 19.91 25.39
C VAL A 14 -4.82 19.07 24.96
N PRO A 15 -4.13 19.35 23.83
CA PRO A 15 -2.93 18.59 23.46
C PRO A 15 -1.79 18.74 24.47
N THR A 16 -1.62 19.91 25.10
CA THR A 16 -0.58 20.11 26.12
C THR A 16 -0.85 19.30 27.40
N VAL A 17 -2.11 19.24 27.85
CA VAL A 17 -2.51 18.42 29.00
C VAL A 17 -2.35 16.92 28.70
N ILE A 18 -2.79 16.49 27.52
CA ILE A 18 -2.60 15.11 27.07
C ILE A 18 -1.11 14.75 27.04
N LEU A 19 -0.28 15.60 26.45
CA LEU A 19 1.18 15.43 26.42
C LEU A 19 1.76 15.33 27.85
N GLY A 20 1.35 16.21 28.74
CA GLY A 20 1.79 16.18 30.13
C GLY A 20 1.41 14.90 30.87
N VAL A 21 0.15 14.46 30.75
CA VAL A 21 -0.32 13.19 31.35
C VAL A 21 0.44 11.99 30.78
N MET A 22 0.75 12.01 29.49
CA MET A 22 1.46 10.92 28.83
C MET A 22 2.94 10.85 29.22
N ILE A 23 3.62 12.00 29.31
CA ILE A 23 4.98 12.08 29.85
C ILE A 23 5.00 11.56 31.29
N VAL A 24 4.05 11.97 32.11
CA VAL A 24 3.93 11.49 33.51
C VAL A 24 3.67 9.97 33.54
N ALA A 25 2.80 9.45 32.68
CA ALA A 25 2.55 7.99 32.60
C ALA A 25 3.81 7.20 32.22
N VAL A 26 4.60 7.70 31.25
CA VAL A 26 5.88 7.10 30.86
C VAL A 26 6.90 7.17 32.02
N LEU A 27 7.01 8.31 32.70
CA LEU A 27 7.91 8.47 33.84
C LEU A 27 7.48 7.61 35.03
N LEU A 28 6.18 7.45 35.26
CA LEU A 28 5.64 6.57 36.30
C LEU A 28 5.90 5.10 35.96
N ALA A 29 5.67 4.69 34.72
CA ALA A 29 5.97 3.33 34.26
C ALA A 29 7.47 3.01 34.43
N PHE A 30 8.32 3.99 34.16
CA PHE A 30 9.77 3.89 34.41
C PHE A 30 10.10 3.78 35.88
N ALA A 31 9.50 4.64 36.75
CA ALA A 31 9.76 4.67 38.19
C ALA A 31 9.25 3.42 38.92
N VAL A 32 8.20 2.79 38.45
CA VAL A 32 7.60 1.55 39.00
C VAL A 32 8.36 0.29 38.55
N GLY A 33 9.35 0.42 37.66
CA GLY A 33 10.12 -0.73 37.15
C GLY A 33 9.30 -1.64 36.26
N VAL A 34 8.45 -1.07 35.42
CA VAL A 34 7.65 -1.83 34.42
C VAL A 34 8.59 -2.60 33.47
N ASN A 35 8.23 -3.84 33.17
CA ASN A 35 8.95 -4.73 32.28
C ASN A 35 9.28 -4.02 30.94
N GLY A 36 10.52 -4.16 30.46
CA GLY A 36 11.04 -3.48 29.27
C GLY A 36 10.15 -3.55 28.03
N PRO A 37 9.62 -4.74 27.64
CA PRO A 37 8.68 -4.88 26.55
C PRO A 37 7.42 -4.02 26.68
N ILE A 38 6.82 -4.00 27.86
CA ILE A 38 5.60 -3.22 28.15
C ILE A 38 5.89 -1.73 28.06
N LEU A 39 7.01 -1.27 28.64
CA LEU A 39 7.39 0.14 28.56
C LEU A 39 7.63 0.56 27.10
N MET A 40 8.36 -0.24 26.33
CA MET A 40 8.61 0.03 24.92
C MET A 40 7.28 0.16 24.13
N ALA A 41 6.34 -0.76 24.35
CA ALA A 41 5.02 -0.73 23.73
C ALA A 41 4.21 0.50 24.15
N VAL A 42 4.20 0.84 25.46
CA VAL A 42 3.51 2.02 26.00
C VAL A 42 4.11 3.30 25.42
N VAL A 43 5.43 3.45 25.41
CA VAL A 43 6.09 4.62 24.83
C VAL A 43 5.77 4.77 23.36
N PHE A 44 5.78 3.67 22.60
CA PHE A 44 5.43 3.68 21.18
C PHE A 44 4.00 4.14 20.94
N VAL A 45 3.02 3.50 21.59
CA VAL A 45 1.60 3.84 21.44
C VAL A 45 1.31 5.27 21.90
N VAL A 46 1.89 5.67 23.02
CA VAL A 46 1.73 6.98 23.61
C VAL A 46 2.26 8.08 22.68
N THR A 47 3.49 7.94 22.18
CA THR A 47 4.10 8.93 21.28
C THR A 47 3.32 9.02 19.96
N MET A 48 2.82 7.91 19.47
CA MET A 48 1.93 7.91 18.30
C MET A 48 0.60 8.62 18.56
N ALA A 49 -0.03 8.37 19.69
CA ALA A 49 -1.32 8.97 20.04
C ALA A 49 -1.24 10.50 20.20
N ILE A 50 -0.09 11.06 20.54
CA ILE A 50 0.15 12.52 20.53
C ILE A 50 0.54 13.08 19.15
N GLY A 51 0.57 12.24 18.11
CA GLY A 51 0.84 12.68 16.74
C GLY A 51 2.34 12.73 16.37
N VAL A 52 3.21 12.09 17.14
CA VAL A 52 4.63 11.93 16.76
C VAL A 52 4.69 11.01 15.54
N PRO A 53 5.39 11.40 14.45
CA PRO A 53 5.54 10.52 13.30
C PRO A 53 6.18 9.17 13.67
N ILE A 54 5.71 8.10 13.06
CA ILE A 54 6.04 6.71 13.40
C ILE A 54 7.55 6.43 13.54
N PRO A 55 8.41 6.90 12.62
CA PRO A 55 9.85 6.65 12.75
C PRO A 55 10.45 7.21 14.05
N PHE A 56 9.97 8.40 14.46
CA PHE A 56 10.40 9.01 15.71
C PHE A 56 9.80 8.29 16.92
N ALA A 57 8.52 7.89 16.86
CA ALA A 57 7.86 7.12 17.91
C ALA A 57 8.59 5.78 18.14
N ALA A 58 8.93 5.06 17.07
CA ALA A 58 9.71 3.83 17.13
C ALA A 58 11.13 4.09 17.68
N GLY A 59 11.79 5.16 17.24
CA GLY A 59 13.10 5.55 17.74
C GLY A 59 13.10 5.86 19.23
N ILE A 60 12.14 6.65 19.72
CA ILE A 60 11.99 6.98 21.16
C ILE A 60 11.71 5.72 21.97
N ALA A 61 10.81 4.87 21.51
CA ALA A 61 10.50 3.59 22.16
C ALA A 61 11.73 2.66 22.19
N THR A 62 12.53 2.64 21.13
CA THR A 62 13.81 1.90 21.07
C THR A 62 14.78 2.41 22.11
N VAL A 63 14.99 3.72 22.20
CA VAL A 63 15.87 4.32 23.21
C VAL A 63 15.43 3.94 24.63
N ALA A 64 14.13 4.01 24.93
CA ALA A 64 13.60 3.60 26.23
C ALA A 64 13.82 2.10 26.50
N GLY A 65 13.61 1.24 25.49
CA GLY A 65 13.85 -0.19 25.59
C GLY A 65 15.32 -0.55 25.81
N LEU A 66 16.23 0.06 25.05
CA LEU A 66 17.69 -0.12 25.20
C LEU A 66 18.17 0.29 26.60
N TYR A 67 17.69 1.42 27.09
CA TYR A 67 18.07 1.93 28.39
C TYR A 67 17.67 0.97 29.55
N ILE A 68 16.44 0.44 29.49
CA ILE A 68 15.98 -0.49 30.55
C ILE A 68 16.64 -1.86 30.44
N ALA A 69 16.93 -2.33 29.23
CA ALA A 69 17.61 -3.60 29.04
C ALA A 69 19.12 -3.55 29.29
N ASP A 70 19.66 -2.38 29.66
CA ASP A 70 21.10 -2.13 29.76
C ASP A 70 21.88 -2.52 28.50
N ILE A 71 21.26 -2.29 27.32
CA ILE A 71 21.85 -2.56 26.02
C ILE A 71 22.49 -1.26 25.49
N PRO A 72 23.72 -1.33 24.96
CA PRO A 72 24.41 -0.15 24.45
C PRO A 72 23.62 0.56 23.32
N MET A 73 23.53 1.89 23.37
CA MET A 73 22.86 2.72 22.34
C MET A 73 23.49 2.58 20.95
N THR A 74 24.70 2.04 20.85
CA THR A 74 25.36 1.70 19.58
C THR A 74 24.56 0.70 18.75
N LEU A 75 23.71 -0.14 19.39
CA LEU A 75 22.81 -1.05 18.69
C LEU A 75 21.89 -0.28 17.72
N MET A 76 21.38 0.88 18.12
CA MET A 76 20.50 1.69 17.26
C MET A 76 21.21 2.17 16.00
N ALA A 77 22.45 2.64 16.13
CA ALA A 77 23.24 3.08 14.98
C ALA A 77 23.62 1.90 14.05
N GLN A 78 24.01 0.76 14.65
CA GLN A 78 24.32 -0.46 13.88
C GLN A 78 23.08 -1.01 13.16
N ALA A 79 21.94 -1.07 13.84
CA ALA A 79 20.70 -1.51 13.24
C ALA A 79 20.24 -0.59 12.09
N ALA A 80 20.34 0.73 12.27
CA ALA A 80 20.05 1.69 11.21
C ALA A 80 20.98 1.51 10.01
N TRP A 81 22.26 1.26 10.22
CA TRP A 81 23.23 0.99 9.15
C TRP A 81 22.87 -0.29 8.39
N THR A 82 22.68 -1.41 9.11
CA THR A 82 22.36 -2.71 8.49
C THR A 82 20.99 -2.73 7.82
N ALA A 83 20.08 -1.78 8.16
CA ALA A 83 18.81 -1.63 7.46
C ALA A 83 19.00 -1.24 5.99
N PHE A 84 20.13 -0.61 5.63
CA PHE A 84 20.40 -0.11 4.27
C PHE A 84 21.27 -1.05 3.44
N GLU A 85 21.82 -2.12 4.01
CA GLU A 85 22.70 -3.07 3.31
C GLU A 85 21.98 -3.97 2.28
N PRO A 86 20.71 -4.40 2.45
CA PRO A 86 20.08 -5.32 1.51
C PRO A 86 20.02 -4.73 0.10
N PHE A 87 20.68 -5.38 -0.86
CA PHE A 87 20.69 -4.95 -2.27
C PHE A 87 19.28 -4.77 -2.88
N PRO A 88 18.27 -5.61 -2.55
CA PRO A 88 16.91 -5.42 -3.04
C PRO A 88 16.28 -4.08 -2.62
N LEU A 89 16.82 -3.37 -1.63
CA LEU A 89 16.34 -2.05 -1.23
C LEU A 89 16.41 -1.03 -2.38
N VAL A 90 17.40 -1.15 -3.28
CA VAL A 90 17.56 -0.29 -4.46
C VAL A 90 16.38 -0.42 -5.43
N THR A 91 15.66 -1.54 -5.39
CA THR A 91 14.51 -1.81 -6.22
C THR A 91 13.36 -0.80 -5.98
N ILE A 92 13.16 -0.40 -4.73
CA ILE A 92 12.07 0.52 -4.34
C ILE A 92 12.21 1.88 -5.01
N PRO A 93 13.33 2.63 -4.85
CA PRO A 93 13.50 3.93 -5.52
C PRO A 93 13.42 3.84 -7.04
N LEU A 94 13.94 2.77 -7.63
CA LEU A 94 13.92 2.61 -9.08
C LEU A 94 12.51 2.36 -9.60
N PHE A 95 11.69 1.52 -8.95
CA PHE A 95 10.28 1.36 -9.36
C PHE A 95 9.44 2.61 -9.12
N ILE A 96 9.65 3.35 -8.02
CA ILE A 96 8.98 4.62 -7.77
C ILE A 96 9.33 5.63 -8.88
N LEU A 97 10.62 5.74 -9.24
CA LEU A 97 11.07 6.60 -10.32
C LEU A 97 10.49 6.18 -11.67
N ALA A 98 10.53 4.87 -11.98
CA ALA A 98 9.95 4.33 -13.21
C ALA A 98 8.45 4.66 -13.32
N GLY A 99 7.67 4.44 -12.26
CA GLY A 99 6.26 4.78 -12.20
C GLY A 99 6.00 6.27 -12.47
N GLN A 100 6.78 7.15 -11.82
CA GLN A 100 6.70 8.61 -12.03
C GLN A 100 7.06 9.02 -13.46
N LEU A 101 8.10 8.44 -14.04
CA LEU A 101 8.51 8.72 -15.42
C LEU A 101 7.43 8.25 -16.42
N MET A 102 6.83 7.09 -16.19
CA MET A 102 5.78 6.53 -17.03
C MET A 102 4.49 7.36 -16.92
N GLU A 103 4.13 7.81 -15.71
CA GLU A 103 3.01 8.71 -15.46
C GLU A 103 3.21 10.05 -16.17
N GLN A 104 4.30 10.75 -15.87
CA GLN A 104 4.60 12.07 -16.45
C GLN A 104 4.88 12.00 -17.96
N GLY A 105 5.30 10.84 -18.44
CA GLY A 105 5.55 10.54 -19.85
C GLY A 105 4.32 10.32 -20.71
N GLY A 106 3.09 10.31 -20.12
CA GLY A 106 1.83 10.20 -20.86
C GLY A 106 1.34 8.76 -21.07
N MET A 107 1.89 7.78 -20.34
CA MET A 107 1.42 6.39 -20.44
C MET A 107 0.04 6.20 -19.81
N SER A 108 -0.29 6.93 -18.74
CA SER A 108 -1.58 6.84 -18.05
C SER A 108 -2.76 7.17 -18.97
N GLU A 109 -2.64 8.22 -19.77
CA GLU A 109 -3.69 8.62 -20.72
C GLU A 109 -3.93 7.55 -21.80
N LYS A 110 -2.86 6.87 -22.24
CA LYS A 110 -2.97 5.76 -23.21
C LYS A 110 -3.69 4.56 -22.59
N LEU A 111 -3.38 4.20 -21.34
CA LEU A 111 -4.05 3.12 -20.62
C LEU A 111 -5.52 3.42 -20.37
N VAL A 112 -5.86 4.67 -19.97
CA VAL A 112 -7.25 5.11 -19.81
C VAL A 112 -8.00 5.03 -21.16
N THR A 113 -7.37 5.42 -22.28
CA THR A 113 -7.96 5.32 -23.61
C THR A 113 -8.24 3.86 -23.99
N ILE A 114 -7.32 2.93 -23.74
CA ILE A 114 -7.54 1.49 -23.96
C ILE A 114 -8.71 0.99 -23.10
N ALA A 115 -8.71 1.31 -21.80
CA ALA A 115 -9.78 0.94 -20.89
C ALA A 115 -11.14 1.49 -21.33
N GLN A 116 -11.19 2.73 -21.82
CA GLN A 116 -12.40 3.37 -22.34
C GLN A 116 -12.95 2.64 -23.56
N ARG A 117 -12.08 2.19 -24.48
CA ARG A 117 -12.51 1.41 -25.65
C ARG A 117 -12.95 -0.01 -25.27
N LEU A 118 -12.38 -0.57 -24.19
CA LEU A 118 -12.69 -1.92 -23.73
C LEU A 118 -14.04 -2.00 -23.01
N VAL A 119 -14.26 -1.11 -22.01
CA VAL A 119 -15.43 -1.22 -21.11
C VAL A 119 -16.31 0.03 -21.05
N GLY A 120 -15.96 1.13 -21.72
CA GLY A 120 -16.69 2.40 -21.64
C GLY A 120 -18.09 2.38 -22.27
N ALA A 121 -18.41 1.36 -23.07
CA ALA A 121 -19.72 1.20 -23.72
C ALA A 121 -20.83 0.77 -22.73
N TYR A 122 -20.48 0.15 -21.63
CA TYR A 122 -21.44 -0.42 -20.69
C TYR A 122 -22.02 0.65 -19.74
N LYS A 123 -23.17 0.35 -19.08
CA LYS A 123 -23.66 1.17 -17.99
C LYS A 123 -22.61 1.26 -16.88
N GLY A 124 -22.41 2.47 -16.35
CA GLY A 124 -21.30 2.70 -15.44
C GLY A 124 -19.92 2.77 -16.12
N GLY A 125 -19.91 3.02 -17.44
CA GLY A 125 -18.73 2.91 -18.28
C GLY A 125 -17.48 3.59 -17.73
N LEU A 126 -17.54 4.86 -17.32
CA LEU A 126 -16.38 5.56 -16.75
C LEU A 126 -15.93 4.98 -15.40
N GLY A 127 -16.85 4.48 -14.58
CA GLY A 127 -16.48 3.77 -13.35
C GLY A 127 -15.71 2.47 -13.64
N LEU A 128 -16.18 1.69 -14.62
CA LEU A 128 -15.49 0.48 -15.07
C LEU A 128 -14.13 0.80 -15.71
N VAL A 129 -14.08 1.86 -16.53
CA VAL A 129 -12.84 2.39 -17.10
C VAL A 129 -11.81 2.73 -16.02
N THR A 130 -12.25 3.37 -14.95
CA THR A 130 -11.38 3.70 -13.81
C THR A 130 -10.76 2.44 -13.21
N VAL A 131 -11.56 1.38 -12.97
CA VAL A 131 -11.04 0.12 -12.40
C VAL A 131 -10.04 -0.54 -13.35
N VAL A 132 -10.40 -0.70 -14.64
CA VAL A 132 -9.51 -1.32 -15.64
C VAL A 132 -8.24 -0.51 -15.85
N ALA A 133 -8.34 0.82 -15.93
CA ALA A 133 -7.17 1.69 -16.05
C ALA A 133 -6.26 1.59 -14.83
N CYS A 134 -6.82 1.53 -13.61
CA CYS A 134 -6.06 1.28 -12.39
C CYS A 134 -5.36 -0.08 -12.40
N MET A 135 -6.02 -1.15 -12.89
CA MET A 135 -5.38 -2.47 -13.02
C MET A 135 -4.17 -2.44 -13.96
N PHE A 136 -4.29 -1.78 -15.11
CA PHE A 136 -3.15 -1.62 -16.03
C PHE A 136 -2.06 -0.73 -15.44
N PHE A 137 -2.44 0.39 -14.83
CA PHE A 137 -1.47 1.34 -14.28
C PHE A 137 -0.80 0.81 -13.01
N ALA A 138 -1.45 -0.06 -12.24
CA ALA A 138 -0.89 -0.76 -11.10
C ALA A 138 0.43 -1.46 -11.45
N ALA A 139 0.46 -2.13 -12.62
CA ALA A 139 1.65 -2.81 -13.12
C ALA A 139 2.80 -1.86 -13.57
N LEU A 140 2.61 -0.55 -13.46
CA LEU A 140 3.63 0.47 -13.71
C LEU A 140 4.06 1.20 -12.42
N SER A 141 3.10 1.50 -11.53
CA SER A 141 3.30 2.39 -10.38
C SER A 141 3.74 1.66 -9.10
N GLY A 142 3.23 0.45 -8.87
CA GLY A 142 3.49 -0.32 -7.65
C GLY A 142 2.99 0.33 -6.35
N SER A 143 2.10 1.35 -6.43
CA SER A 143 1.66 2.17 -5.31
C SER A 143 0.17 2.54 -5.44
N GLY A 144 -0.62 2.27 -4.39
CA GLY A 144 -2.04 2.61 -4.34
C GLY A 144 -2.31 4.12 -4.46
N PRO A 145 -1.71 4.96 -3.62
CA PRO A 145 -1.89 6.40 -3.70
C PRO A 145 -1.46 7.02 -5.05
N ALA A 146 -0.36 6.54 -5.63
CA ALA A 146 0.10 7.01 -6.94
C ALA A 146 -0.88 6.62 -8.05
N THR A 147 -1.41 5.39 -8.02
CA THR A 147 -2.44 4.92 -8.97
C THR A 147 -3.73 5.74 -8.83
N THR A 148 -4.16 5.99 -7.58
CA THR A 148 -5.33 6.86 -7.29
C THR A 148 -5.12 8.26 -7.86
N ALA A 149 -3.94 8.84 -7.69
CA ALA A 149 -3.62 10.18 -8.20
C ALA A 149 -3.61 10.22 -9.72
N ALA A 150 -2.86 9.33 -10.37
CA ALA A 150 -2.67 9.32 -11.81
C ALA A 150 -3.98 9.08 -12.56
N ILE A 151 -4.68 7.99 -12.25
CA ILE A 151 -5.91 7.62 -12.94
C ILE A 151 -7.09 8.48 -12.45
N GLY A 152 -7.18 8.73 -11.15
CA GLY A 152 -8.24 9.55 -10.56
C GLY A 152 -8.25 10.99 -11.06
N SER A 153 -7.08 11.59 -11.36
CA SER A 153 -7.00 12.94 -11.92
C SER A 153 -7.68 13.07 -13.28
N ILE A 154 -7.73 11.98 -14.05
CA ILE A 154 -8.37 11.93 -15.37
C ILE A 154 -9.84 11.52 -15.22
N THR A 155 -10.09 10.46 -14.45
CA THR A 155 -11.40 9.79 -14.45
C THR A 155 -12.42 10.40 -13.48
N ILE A 156 -12.00 10.98 -12.35
CA ILE A 156 -12.95 11.61 -11.41
C ILE A 156 -13.66 12.81 -12.05
N PRO A 157 -12.98 13.80 -12.66
CA PRO A 157 -13.67 14.89 -13.33
C PRO A 157 -14.60 14.40 -14.44
N ALA A 158 -14.14 13.44 -15.26
CA ALA A 158 -14.96 12.88 -16.34
C ALA A 158 -16.22 12.19 -15.81
N MET A 159 -16.13 11.42 -14.70
CA MET A 159 -17.29 10.82 -14.05
C MET A 159 -18.26 11.89 -13.50
N GLN A 160 -17.73 12.98 -12.93
CA GLN A 160 -18.54 14.09 -12.43
C GLN A 160 -19.31 14.78 -13.56
N GLU A 161 -18.67 15.00 -14.71
CA GLU A 161 -19.29 15.55 -15.91
C GLU A 161 -20.38 14.64 -16.49
N GLU A 162 -20.22 13.31 -16.40
CA GLU A 162 -21.27 12.33 -16.75
C GLU A 162 -22.36 12.15 -15.68
N GLY A 163 -22.35 12.96 -14.61
CA GLY A 163 -23.42 12.96 -13.60
C GLY A 163 -23.24 11.97 -12.46
N TYR A 164 -22.06 11.38 -12.29
CA TYR A 164 -21.78 10.59 -11.10
C TYR A 164 -21.73 11.49 -9.87
N ARG A 165 -22.26 11.01 -8.76
CA ARG A 165 -22.08 11.70 -7.47
C ARG A 165 -20.59 11.75 -7.12
N SER A 166 -20.06 12.93 -6.78
CA SER A 166 -18.63 13.13 -6.49
C SER A 166 -18.07 12.15 -5.46
N ARG A 167 -18.87 11.82 -4.43
CA ARG A 167 -18.51 10.83 -3.41
C ARG A 167 -18.26 9.43 -4.00
N PHE A 168 -19.04 9.01 -5.01
CA PHE A 168 -18.90 7.69 -5.60
C PHE A 168 -17.78 7.67 -6.64
N ALA A 169 -17.63 8.73 -7.43
CA ALA A 169 -16.51 8.88 -8.36
C ALA A 169 -15.15 8.85 -7.64
N GLY A 170 -15.03 9.61 -6.54
CA GLY A 170 -13.82 9.57 -5.70
C GLY A 170 -13.61 8.21 -5.04
N ALA A 171 -14.67 7.56 -4.56
CA ALA A 171 -14.60 6.25 -3.93
C ALA A 171 -14.14 5.16 -4.92
N ILE A 172 -14.64 5.17 -6.17
CA ILE A 172 -14.18 4.24 -7.22
C ILE A 172 -12.68 4.43 -7.46
N ALA A 173 -12.22 5.67 -7.63
CA ALA A 173 -10.81 5.94 -7.89
C ALA A 173 -9.92 5.53 -6.70
N ALA A 174 -10.35 5.78 -5.46
CA ALA A 174 -9.63 5.37 -4.26
C ALA A 174 -9.53 3.84 -4.14
N ALA A 175 -10.67 3.13 -4.27
CA ALA A 175 -10.72 1.69 -4.18
C ALA A 175 -9.98 1.00 -5.35
N ALA A 176 -10.19 1.47 -6.59
CA ALA A 176 -9.46 0.91 -7.73
C ALA A 176 -7.96 1.24 -7.65
N GLY A 177 -7.59 2.42 -7.13
CA GLY A 177 -6.20 2.81 -6.95
C GLY A 177 -5.44 1.89 -6.01
N ALA A 178 -6.08 1.36 -4.96
CA ALA A 178 -5.49 0.41 -4.03
C ALA A 178 -4.97 -0.89 -4.72
N LEU A 179 -5.48 -1.23 -5.91
CA LEU A 179 -4.92 -2.31 -6.74
C LEU A 179 -3.46 -2.06 -7.12
N GLY A 180 -3.01 -0.78 -7.09
CA GLY A 180 -1.63 -0.39 -7.38
C GLY A 180 -0.59 -1.02 -6.47
N SER A 181 -0.96 -1.39 -5.25
CA SER A 181 -0.07 -2.09 -4.32
C SER A 181 -0.21 -3.61 -4.38
N MET A 182 -1.25 -4.12 -5.07
CA MET A 182 -1.52 -5.57 -5.16
C MET A 182 -0.97 -6.17 -6.44
N ILE A 183 -1.22 -5.53 -7.58
CA ILE A 183 -0.77 -5.99 -8.89
C ILE A 183 0.73 -5.67 -9.03
N PRO A 184 1.57 -6.67 -9.33
CA PRO A 184 3.02 -6.45 -9.44
C PRO A 184 3.42 -5.61 -10.68
N PRO A 185 4.58 -4.91 -10.59
CA PRO A 185 5.49 -4.85 -9.44
C PRO A 185 4.92 -3.99 -8.29
N SER A 186 5.03 -4.46 -7.05
CA SER A 186 4.48 -3.79 -5.87
C SER A 186 5.56 -3.41 -4.87
N ASN A 187 5.62 -2.13 -4.49
CA ASN A 187 6.57 -1.64 -3.49
C ASN A 187 6.32 -2.26 -2.11
N LEU A 188 5.06 -2.52 -1.74
CA LEU A 188 4.73 -3.12 -0.44
C LEU A 188 5.15 -4.59 -0.37
N LEU A 189 5.01 -5.34 -1.47
CA LEU A 189 5.50 -6.72 -1.55
C LEU A 189 7.04 -6.79 -1.48
N ILE A 190 7.75 -5.80 -2.04
CA ILE A 190 9.21 -5.69 -1.91
C ILE A 190 9.59 -5.45 -0.44
N ILE A 191 8.88 -4.53 0.24
CA ILE A 191 9.14 -4.25 1.67
C ILE A 191 8.84 -5.47 2.52
N PHE A 192 7.75 -6.19 2.25
CA PHE A 192 7.46 -7.45 2.93
C PHE A 192 8.59 -8.47 2.73
N ALA A 193 9.08 -8.63 1.49
CA ALA A 193 10.21 -9.49 1.17
C ALA A 193 11.48 -9.12 1.95
N LEU A 194 11.78 -7.83 2.08
CA LEU A 194 12.95 -7.34 2.83
C LEU A 194 12.88 -7.65 4.33
N VAL A 195 11.68 -7.74 4.89
CA VAL A 195 11.48 -8.03 6.33
C VAL A 195 11.49 -9.54 6.60
N THR A 196 11.05 -10.35 5.62
CA THR A 196 10.78 -11.79 5.80
C THR A 196 11.74 -12.71 5.05
N ASP A 197 12.63 -12.15 4.21
CA ASP A 197 13.51 -12.88 3.28
C ASP A 197 12.74 -13.78 2.28
N VAL A 198 11.44 -13.53 2.07
CA VAL A 198 10.63 -14.23 1.05
C VAL A 198 11.00 -13.72 -0.34
N SER A 199 11.04 -14.62 -1.32
CA SER A 199 11.39 -14.30 -2.71
C SER A 199 10.46 -13.26 -3.33
N ILE A 200 11.01 -12.11 -3.78
CA ILE A 200 10.26 -11.04 -4.47
C ILE A 200 9.57 -11.57 -5.74
N PRO A 201 10.23 -12.34 -6.64
CA PRO A 201 9.56 -12.89 -7.82
C PRO A 201 8.37 -13.79 -7.47
N ARG A 202 8.46 -14.61 -6.40
CA ARG A 202 7.35 -15.43 -5.93
C ARG A 202 6.18 -14.57 -5.45
N LEU A 203 6.44 -13.54 -4.65
CA LEU A 203 5.41 -12.60 -4.18
C LEU A 203 4.74 -11.86 -5.35
N PHE A 204 5.52 -11.46 -6.35
CA PHE A 204 4.98 -10.82 -7.54
C PHE A 204 4.04 -11.75 -8.31
N LEU A 205 4.45 -13.01 -8.57
CA LEU A 205 3.56 -13.99 -9.22
C LEU A 205 2.29 -14.23 -8.40
N ALA A 206 2.43 -14.33 -7.08
CA ALA A 206 1.30 -14.55 -6.17
C ALA A 206 0.31 -13.38 -6.17
N GLY A 207 0.75 -12.15 -6.41
CA GLY A 207 -0.10 -10.96 -6.46
C GLY A 207 -0.96 -10.84 -7.71
N ILE A 208 -0.61 -11.54 -8.83
CA ILE A 208 -1.30 -11.39 -10.11
C ILE A 208 -2.77 -11.84 -10.01
N ILE A 209 -3.02 -13.07 -9.60
CA ILE A 209 -4.39 -13.63 -9.55
C ILE A 209 -5.27 -12.87 -8.56
N PRO A 210 -4.84 -12.64 -7.29
CA PRO A 210 -5.62 -11.83 -6.34
C PRO A 210 -5.91 -10.43 -6.85
N GLY A 211 -4.93 -9.75 -7.44
CA GLY A 211 -5.08 -8.40 -7.95
C GLY A 211 -6.10 -8.32 -9.11
N ILE A 212 -6.02 -9.26 -10.07
CA ILE A 212 -7.00 -9.33 -11.17
C ILE A 212 -8.39 -9.67 -10.64
N LEU A 213 -8.49 -10.68 -9.78
CA LEU A 213 -9.78 -11.12 -9.23
C LEU A 213 -10.45 -9.99 -8.42
N LEU A 214 -9.68 -9.29 -7.59
CA LEU A 214 -10.18 -8.13 -6.84
C LEU A 214 -10.66 -7.01 -7.78
N GLY A 215 -9.91 -6.72 -8.86
CA GLY A 215 -10.33 -5.76 -9.89
C GLY A 215 -11.66 -6.16 -10.54
N LEU A 216 -11.83 -7.44 -10.90
CA LEU A 216 -13.09 -7.95 -11.44
C LEU A 216 -14.23 -7.84 -10.44
N MET A 217 -14.00 -8.17 -9.17
CA MET A 217 -15.01 -8.03 -8.11
C MET A 217 -15.41 -6.55 -7.90
N LEU A 218 -14.45 -5.63 -7.95
CA LEU A 218 -14.72 -4.19 -7.92
C LEU A 218 -15.57 -3.75 -9.12
N MET A 219 -15.26 -4.23 -10.33
CA MET A 219 -16.06 -3.95 -11.52
C MET A 219 -17.51 -4.41 -11.36
N VAL A 220 -17.75 -5.57 -10.76
CA VAL A 220 -19.11 -6.06 -10.49
C VAL A 220 -19.86 -5.10 -9.56
N VAL A 221 -19.24 -4.66 -8.45
CA VAL A 221 -19.87 -3.71 -7.53
C VAL A 221 -20.12 -2.35 -8.18
N VAL A 222 -19.13 -1.82 -8.91
CA VAL A 222 -19.25 -0.57 -9.67
C VAL A 222 -20.40 -0.66 -10.66
N PHE A 223 -20.51 -1.75 -11.41
CA PHE A 223 -21.60 -1.98 -12.36
C PHE A 223 -22.97 -2.01 -11.66
N ILE A 224 -23.11 -2.79 -10.59
CA ILE A 224 -24.38 -2.91 -9.83
C ILE A 224 -24.81 -1.54 -9.29
N VAL A 225 -23.91 -0.78 -8.67
CA VAL A 225 -24.21 0.55 -8.13
C VAL A 225 -24.55 1.54 -9.24
N SER A 226 -23.86 1.47 -10.38
CA SER A 226 -24.11 2.34 -11.53
C SER A 226 -25.47 2.06 -12.19
N VAL A 227 -25.87 0.80 -12.31
CA VAL A 227 -27.21 0.44 -12.80
C VAL A 227 -28.30 0.95 -11.86
N ARG A 228 -28.10 0.83 -10.54
CA ARG A 228 -29.09 1.30 -9.54
C ARG A 228 -29.25 2.81 -9.49
N ASN A 229 -28.20 3.57 -9.79
CA ASN A 229 -28.23 5.03 -9.77
C ASN A 229 -28.37 5.64 -11.17
N ASP A 230 -28.57 4.81 -12.19
CA ASP A 230 -28.72 5.19 -13.60
C ASP A 230 -27.53 6.02 -14.14
N TYR A 231 -26.31 5.71 -13.68
CA TYR A 231 -25.11 6.31 -14.25
C TYR A 231 -24.91 5.81 -15.68
N GLY A 232 -24.80 6.76 -16.62
CA GLY A 232 -24.73 6.45 -18.05
C GLY A 232 -23.50 5.65 -18.43
N GLY A 233 -23.60 5.00 -19.61
CA GLY A 233 -22.45 4.60 -20.41
C GLY A 233 -22.37 5.59 -21.58
N SER A 234 -21.29 5.53 -22.35
CA SER A 234 -21.07 6.42 -23.51
C SER A 234 -22.15 6.30 -24.60
N GLY A 235 -23.12 5.38 -24.46
CA GLY A 235 -24.13 5.06 -25.48
C GLY A 235 -23.54 4.48 -26.78
N GLN A 236 -22.22 4.44 -26.89
CA GLN A 236 -21.51 3.88 -28.05
C GLN A 236 -21.46 2.36 -27.94
N LYS A 237 -21.78 1.66 -29.01
CA LYS A 237 -21.61 0.21 -29.05
C LYS A 237 -20.13 -0.15 -29.11
N PHE A 238 -19.76 -1.23 -28.43
CA PHE A 238 -18.42 -1.81 -28.52
C PHE A 238 -18.03 -2.08 -29.97
N ARG A 239 -16.83 -1.67 -30.36
CA ARG A 239 -16.29 -1.87 -31.73
C ARG A 239 -14.82 -2.29 -31.63
N TRP A 240 -14.46 -3.35 -32.33
CA TRP A 240 -13.08 -3.88 -32.33
C TRP A 240 -12.06 -2.94 -32.99
N GLY A 241 -12.45 -2.21 -34.07
CA GLY A 241 -11.52 -1.31 -34.76
C GLY A 241 -10.92 -0.25 -33.83
N PRO A 242 -11.73 0.61 -33.17
CA PRO A 242 -11.23 1.60 -32.23
C PRO A 242 -10.47 1.02 -31.04
N LEU A 243 -10.77 -0.21 -30.60
CA LEU A 243 -10.00 -0.88 -29.55
C LEU A 243 -8.61 -1.26 -30.05
N LEU A 244 -8.49 -1.84 -31.24
CA LEU A 244 -7.20 -2.20 -31.84
C LEU A 244 -6.33 -0.96 -32.11
N GLU A 245 -6.94 0.13 -32.58
CA GLU A 245 -6.26 1.43 -32.73
C GLU A 245 -5.71 1.92 -31.39
N ALA A 246 -6.53 1.91 -30.32
CA ALA A 246 -6.10 2.32 -29.00
C ALA A 246 -4.96 1.43 -28.45
N PHE A 247 -5.03 0.12 -28.67
CA PHE A 247 -3.94 -0.80 -28.32
C PHE A 247 -2.66 -0.51 -29.11
N TRP A 248 -2.78 -0.20 -30.42
CA TRP A 248 -1.64 0.12 -31.24
C TRP A 248 -0.95 1.42 -30.79
N ASP A 249 -1.74 2.44 -30.48
CA ASP A 249 -1.25 3.73 -29.96
C ASP A 249 -0.66 3.61 -28.56
N GLY A 250 -1.27 2.76 -27.72
CA GLY A 250 -0.85 2.52 -26.35
C GLY A 250 0.10 1.33 -26.15
N LYS A 251 0.55 0.68 -27.23
CA LYS A 251 1.37 -0.56 -27.15
C LYS A 251 2.59 -0.43 -26.27
N TRP A 252 3.25 0.72 -26.27
CA TRP A 252 4.42 0.95 -25.44
C TRP A 252 4.08 1.03 -23.93
N ALA A 253 2.91 1.54 -23.58
CA ALA A 253 2.45 1.52 -22.20
C ALA A 253 2.11 0.09 -21.74
N VAL A 254 1.49 -0.73 -22.61
CA VAL A 254 1.17 -2.13 -22.33
C VAL A 254 2.41 -3.01 -22.32
N MET A 255 3.43 -2.71 -23.13
CA MET A 255 4.69 -3.47 -23.17
C MET A 255 5.56 -3.28 -21.93
N ALA A 256 5.41 -2.17 -21.18
CA ALA A 256 6.22 -1.93 -19.98
C ALA A 256 6.11 -3.07 -18.96
N PRO A 257 4.93 -3.44 -18.44
CA PRO A 257 4.83 -4.57 -17.51
C PRO A 257 5.25 -5.91 -18.13
N VAL A 258 5.03 -6.11 -19.44
CA VAL A 258 5.46 -7.34 -20.12
C VAL A 258 6.98 -7.47 -20.11
N ILE A 259 7.70 -6.40 -20.41
CA ILE A 259 9.18 -6.39 -20.40
C ILE A 259 9.70 -6.59 -18.97
N ILE A 260 9.15 -5.85 -18.01
CA ILE A 260 9.60 -5.86 -16.62
C ILE A 260 9.35 -7.22 -15.96
N LEU A 261 8.09 -7.65 -15.93
CA LEU A 261 7.69 -8.88 -15.27
C LEU A 261 8.13 -10.11 -16.06
N GLY A 262 8.00 -10.06 -17.39
CA GLY A 262 8.49 -11.13 -18.26
C GLY A 262 9.99 -11.37 -18.10
N GLY A 263 10.79 -10.32 -17.99
CA GLY A 263 12.23 -10.43 -17.74
C GLY A 263 12.57 -11.03 -16.37
N ILE A 264 11.79 -10.66 -15.32
CA ILE A 264 11.94 -11.25 -13.97
C ILE A 264 11.56 -12.74 -13.99
N TYR A 265 10.42 -13.10 -14.56
CA TYR A 265 9.91 -14.47 -14.55
C TYR A 265 10.69 -15.42 -15.46
N ALA A 266 11.24 -14.90 -16.54
CA ALA A 266 12.17 -15.66 -17.40
C ALA A 266 13.58 -15.81 -16.80
N GLY A 267 13.85 -15.20 -15.63
CA GLY A 267 15.18 -15.23 -15.00
C GLY A 267 16.24 -14.40 -15.73
N ILE A 268 15.85 -13.51 -16.63
CA ILE A 268 16.76 -12.62 -17.38
C ILE A 268 17.26 -11.48 -16.48
N PHE A 269 16.36 -10.97 -15.62
CA PHE A 269 16.65 -9.86 -14.71
C PHE A 269 16.33 -10.24 -13.27
N THR A 270 17.16 -9.82 -12.34
CA THR A 270 16.77 -9.68 -10.93
C THR A 270 15.74 -8.57 -10.78
N PRO A 271 14.94 -8.52 -9.70
CA PRO A 271 14.00 -7.43 -9.45
C PRO A 271 14.65 -6.03 -9.50
N SER A 272 15.87 -5.90 -9.00
CA SER A 272 16.60 -4.62 -9.00
C SER A 272 17.06 -4.20 -10.41
N GLU A 273 17.52 -5.14 -11.23
CA GLU A 273 17.87 -4.89 -12.64
C GLU A 273 16.62 -4.56 -13.45
N ALA A 274 15.52 -5.29 -13.23
CA ALA A 274 14.23 -5.01 -13.88
C ALA A 274 13.72 -3.60 -13.56
N ALA A 275 13.91 -3.12 -12.32
CA ALA A 275 13.56 -1.75 -11.94
C ALA A 275 14.43 -0.73 -12.68
N GLY A 276 15.72 -0.99 -12.87
CA GLY A 276 16.62 -0.17 -13.70
C GLY A 276 16.18 -0.14 -15.16
N VAL A 277 15.81 -1.30 -15.72
CA VAL A 277 15.23 -1.40 -17.08
C VAL A 277 13.93 -0.63 -17.18
N ALA A 278 13.07 -0.66 -16.15
CA ALA A 278 11.83 0.10 -16.11
C ALA A 278 12.07 1.62 -16.16
N VAL A 279 13.07 2.12 -15.44
CA VAL A 279 13.49 3.54 -15.50
C VAL A 279 13.95 3.91 -16.90
N ALA A 280 14.85 3.12 -17.48
CA ALA A 280 15.36 3.37 -18.84
C ALA A 280 14.24 3.33 -19.88
N TYR A 281 13.32 2.37 -19.76
CA TYR A 281 12.14 2.26 -20.62
C TYR A 281 11.21 3.45 -20.48
N GLY A 282 10.87 3.86 -19.25
CA GLY A 282 10.05 5.03 -18.97
C GLY A 282 10.62 6.32 -19.54
N LEU A 283 11.95 6.51 -19.40
CA LEU A 283 12.68 7.63 -20.03
C LEU A 283 12.59 7.56 -21.55
N PHE A 284 12.89 6.41 -22.14
CA PHE A 284 12.90 6.25 -23.59
C PHE A 284 11.52 6.52 -24.19
N VAL A 285 10.47 5.87 -23.67
CA VAL A 285 9.11 6.03 -24.18
C VAL A 285 8.58 7.45 -23.95
N GLY A 286 8.83 8.01 -22.75
CA GLY A 286 8.35 9.34 -22.40
C GLY A 286 9.03 10.48 -23.15
N LEU A 287 10.31 10.34 -23.49
CA LEU A 287 11.06 11.36 -24.24
C LEU A 287 10.90 11.22 -25.77
N PHE A 288 11.02 10.01 -26.31
CA PHE A 288 11.18 9.79 -27.75
C PHE A 288 9.93 9.29 -28.45
N ILE A 289 8.97 8.68 -27.72
CA ILE A 289 7.78 8.09 -28.34
C ILE A 289 6.55 8.95 -28.06
N TYR A 290 6.23 9.17 -26.80
CA TYR A 290 5.05 9.96 -26.42
C TYR A 290 5.35 11.46 -26.27
N HIS A 291 6.62 11.83 -26.22
CA HIS A 291 7.07 13.22 -26.07
C HIS A 291 6.41 13.93 -24.88
N GLY A 292 5.97 13.15 -23.87
CA GLY A 292 5.29 13.66 -22.68
C GLY A 292 6.22 14.23 -21.62
N LEU A 293 7.50 13.78 -21.58
CA LEU A 293 8.49 14.23 -20.61
C LEU A 293 9.15 15.52 -21.05
N THR A 294 9.03 16.54 -20.21
CA THR A 294 9.81 17.79 -20.29
C THR A 294 10.86 17.79 -19.19
N LEU A 295 11.86 18.68 -19.28
CA LEU A 295 12.89 18.82 -18.25
C LEU A 295 12.28 19.13 -16.87
N ALA A 296 11.21 19.94 -16.81
CA ALA A 296 10.48 20.26 -15.58
C ALA A 296 9.80 19.02 -14.99
N LYS A 297 9.13 18.19 -15.81
CA LYS A 297 8.49 16.94 -15.38
C LYS A 297 9.54 15.92 -14.93
N LEU A 298 10.66 15.82 -15.62
CA LEU A 298 11.77 14.97 -15.24
C LEU A 298 12.32 15.37 -13.86
N PHE A 299 12.57 16.65 -13.64
CA PHE A 299 13.00 17.15 -12.34
C PHE A 299 11.96 16.87 -11.25
N HIS A 300 10.67 17.01 -11.57
CA HIS A 300 9.58 16.67 -10.65
C HIS A 300 9.58 15.19 -10.25
N ALA A 301 9.75 14.28 -11.23
CA ALA A 301 9.83 12.84 -10.98
C ALA A 301 11.00 12.47 -10.06
N PHE A 302 12.19 13.01 -10.32
CA PHE A 302 13.36 12.80 -9.45
C PHE A 302 13.14 13.38 -8.05
N LYS A 303 12.63 14.61 -7.94
CA LYS A 303 12.35 15.26 -6.66
C LYS A 303 11.34 14.46 -5.85
N PHE A 304 10.24 14.03 -6.46
CA PHE A 304 9.22 13.20 -5.81
C PHE A 304 9.82 11.89 -5.29
N THR A 305 10.56 11.18 -6.15
CA THR A 305 11.24 9.93 -5.79
C THR A 305 12.22 10.14 -4.64
N ALA A 306 13.03 11.19 -4.67
CA ALA A 306 13.98 11.50 -3.60
C ALA A 306 13.28 11.75 -2.24
N ILE A 307 12.14 12.44 -2.24
CA ILE A 307 11.36 12.68 -1.02
C ILE A 307 10.79 11.37 -0.48
N VAL A 308 10.16 10.57 -1.35
CA VAL A 308 9.54 9.30 -0.93
C VAL A 308 10.60 8.34 -0.41
N ILE A 309 11.72 8.16 -1.11
CA ILE A 309 12.77 7.24 -0.66
C ILE A 309 13.45 7.73 0.62
N GLY A 310 13.66 9.03 0.77
CA GLY A 310 14.20 9.60 2.01
C GLY A 310 13.29 9.26 3.20
N THR A 311 11.98 9.32 3.03
CA THR A 311 10.99 8.93 4.04
C THR A 311 11.07 7.42 4.32
N VAL A 312 11.09 6.58 3.29
CA VAL A 312 11.17 5.12 3.42
C VAL A 312 12.46 4.70 4.14
N LEU A 313 13.61 5.24 3.74
CA LEU A 313 14.89 4.94 4.37
C LEU A 313 14.90 5.39 5.84
N PHE A 314 14.35 6.56 6.14
CA PHE A 314 14.25 7.04 7.51
C PHE A 314 13.37 6.12 8.37
N ILE A 315 12.24 5.64 7.84
CA ILE A 315 11.39 4.66 8.50
C ILE A 315 12.17 3.35 8.74
N LEU A 316 12.79 2.80 7.69
CA LEU A 316 13.57 1.54 7.80
C LEU A 316 14.66 1.63 8.85
N GLY A 317 15.49 2.69 8.81
CA GLY A 317 16.57 2.88 9.78
C GLY A 317 16.08 3.00 11.21
N SER A 318 14.99 3.76 11.43
CA SER A 318 14.43 3.99 12.77
C SER A 318 13.72 2.76 13.32
N THR A 319 13.04 1.97 12.48
CA THR A 319 12.24 0.81 12.92
C THR A 319 13.02 -0.49 12.97
N LYS A 320 14.18 -0.60 12.32
CA LYS A 320 15.02 -1.81 12.37
C LYS A 320 15.50 -2.13 13.79
N ALA A 321 15.96 -1.13 14.51
CA ALA A 321 16.37 -1.29 15.92
C ALA A 321 15.17 -1.64 16.82
N PHE A 322 14.01 -1.05 16.57
CA PHE A 322 12.77 -1.41 17.25
C PHE A 322 12.43 -2.89 17.03
N GLY A 323 12.48 -3.36 15.79
CA GLY A 323 12.25 -4.77 15.45
C GLY A 323 13.26 -5.72 16.10
N GLN A 324 14.53 -5.34 16.21
CA GLN A 324 15.53 -6.13 16.95
C GLN A 324 15.20 -6.25 18.43
N LEU A 325 14.76 -5.16 19.09
CA LEU A 325 14.31 -5.21 20.47
C LEU A 325 13.04 -6.04 20.67
N VAL A 326 12.12 -6.01 19.72
CA VAL A 326 10.95 -6.90 19.70
C VAL A 326 11.38 -8.36 19.79
N THR A 327 12.44 -8.75 19.08
CA THR A 327 13.00 -10.11 19.14
C THR A 327 13.78 -10.36 20.43
N ILE A 328 14.61 -9.42 20.87
CA ILE A 328 15.41 -9.54 22.11
C ILE A 328 14.51 -9.69 23.35
N PHE A 329 13.35 -9.05 23.33
CA PHE A 329 12.36 -9.13 24.40
C PHE A 329 11.40 -10.31 24.28
N ASP A 330 11.63 -11.23 23.36
CA ASP A 330 10.78 -12.41 23.11
C ASP A 330 9.28 -12.05 22.92
N ILE A 331 9.00 -10.86 22.35
CA ILE A 331 7.63 -10.41 22.09
C ILE A 331 6.89 -11.38 21.16
N PRO A 332 7.51 -11.94 20.08
CA PRO A 332 6.85 -12.93 19.25
C PRO A 332 6.40 -14.17 20.04
N ASP A 333 7.23 -14.66 20.98
CA ASP A 333 6.89 -15.80 21.83
C ASP A 333 5.77 -15.47 22.83
N ALA A 334 5.76 -14.26 23.37
CA ALA A 334 4.66 -13.78 24.21
C ALA A 334 3.34 -13.69 23.42
N VAL A 335 3.39 -13.21 22.17
CA VAL A 335 2.23 -13.20 21.25
C VAL A 335 1.80 -14.62 20.91
N LEU A 336 2.73 -15.52 20.56
CA LEU A 336 2.45 -16.96 20.39
C LEU A 336 1.71 -17.53 21.61
N GLY A 337 2.14 -17.13 22.82
CA GLY A 337 1.50 -17.52 24.08
C GLY A 337 0.02 -17.15 24.14
N LEU A 338 -0.36 -15.97 23.65
CA LEU A 338 -1.75 -15.52 23.61
C LEU A 338 -2.60 -16.35 22.65
N PHE A 339 -2.01 -16.88 21.58
CA PHE A 339 -2.67 -17.69 20.55
C PHE A 339 -2.59 -19.20 20.80
N ARG A 340 -1.94 -19.67 21.89
CA ARG A 340 -1.80 -21.13 22.20
C ARG A 340 -3.11 -21.90 22.15
N GLY A 341 -4.21 -21.30 22.62
CA GLY A 341 -5.55 -21.93 22.55
C GLY A 341 -6.15 -21.97 21.14
N MET A 342 -5.57 -21.29 20.17
CA MET A 342 -6.08 -21.14 18.80
C MET A 342 -5.19 -21.82 17.75
N VAL A 343 -4.12 -22.50 18.15
CA VAL A 343 -3.15 -23.16 17.24
C VAL A 343 -3.85 -24.15 16.29
N ASN A 344 -4.93 -24.79 16.74
CA ASN A 344 -5.73 -25.70 15.94
C ASN A 344 -6.65 -25.00 14.93
N TYR A 345 -6.68 -23.67 14.93
CA TYR A 345 -7.53 -22.86 14.06
C TYR A 345 -6.71 -21.76 13.37
N PRO A 346 -5.77 -22.09 12.43
CA PRO A 346 -4.91 -21.10 11.76
C PRO A 346 -5.71 -20.00 11.06
N TRP A 347 -6.87 -20.33 10.49
CA TRP A 347 -7.77 -19.37 9.87
C TRP A 347 -8.26 -18.29 10.83
N LEU A 348 -8.53 -18.64 12.11
CA LEU A 348 -8.95 -17.68 13.12
C LEU A 348 -7.81 -16.72 13.49
N VAL A 349 -6.59 -17.24 13.61
CA VAL A 349 -5.39 -16.43 13.85
C VAL A 349 -5.18 -15.45 12.72
N MET A 350 -5.29 -15.91 11.46
CA MET A 350 -5.20 -15.03 10.28
C MET A 350 -6.26 -13.93 10.30
N LEU A 351 -7.52 -14.25 10.63
CA LEU A 351 -8.59 -13.24 10.73
C LEU A 351 -8.29 -12.19 11.81
N LEU A 352 -7.81 -12.62 13.00
CA LEU A 352 -7.47 -11.71 14.08
C LEU A 352 -6.29 -10.80 13.70
N ILE A 353 -5.26 -11.35 13.05
CA ILE A 353 -4.15 -10.56 12.49
C ILE A 353 -4.68 -9.59 11.44
N GLY A 354 -5.59 -10.02 10.56
CA GLY A 354 -6.21 -9.17 9.55
C GLY A 354 -6.99 -8.00 10.14
N VAL A 355 -7.80 -8.25 11.15
CA VAL A 355 -8.52 -7.19 11.89
C VAL A 355 -7.52 -6.24 12.54
N PHE A 356 -6.44 -6.75 13.14
CA PHE A 356 -5.38 -5.93 13.71
C PHE A 356 -4.73 -5.04 12.65
N TYR A 357 -4.31 -5.59 11.50
CA TYR A 357 -3.70 -4.81 10.41
C TYR A 357 -4.64 -3.75 9.86
N ILE A 358 -5.94 -4.05 9.71
CA ILE A 358 -6.94 -3.08 9.26
C ILE A 358 -7.08 -1.94 10.27
N LEU A 359 -7.26 -2.25 11.56
CA LEU A 359 -7.40 -1.26 12.61
C LEU A 359 -6.17 -0.35 12.73
N VAL A 360 -4.98 -0.96 12.68
CA VAL A 360 -3.73 -0.22 12.71
C VAL A 360 -3.56 0.61 11.42
N GLY A 361 -3.90 0.05 10.26
CA GLY A 361 -3.82 0.72 8.96
C GLY A 361 -4.74 1.93 8.80
N MET A 362 -5.76 2.07 9.63
CA MET A 362 -6.56 3.30 9.70
C MET A 362 -5.73 4.51 10.18
N TRP A 363 -4.66 4.27 10.93
CA TRP A 363 -3.81 5.30 11.57
C TRP A 363 -2.39 5.31 11.03
N LEU A 364 -1.89 4.17 10.56
CA LEU A 364 -0.53 3.98 10.11
C LEU A 364 -0.46 3.84 8.59
N GLU A 365 0.58 4.42 8.01
CA GLU A 365 0.97 4.13 6.63
C GLU A 365 1.44 2.68 6.48
N SER A 366 1.20 2.05 5.30
CA SER A 366 1.47 0.62 5.09
C SER A 366 2.94 0.23 5.25
N ILE A 367 3.88 1.10 4.90
CA ILE A 367 5.32 0.79 4.98
C ILE A 367 5.77 0.50 6.42
N PRO A 368 5.61 1.43 7.39
CA PRO A 368 5.96 1.14 8.78
C PRO A 368 5.10 0.04 9.38
N GLN A 369 3.85 -0.09 8.97
CA GLN A 369 2.96 -1.16 9.41
C GLN A 369 3.52 -2.53 9.05
N ILE A 370 3.94 -2.73 7.80
CA ILE A 370 4.55 -3.99 7.35
C ILE A 370 5.85 -4.24 8.10
N ILE A 371 6.74 -3.25 8.21
CA ILE A 371 8.06 -3.44 8.83
C ILE A 371 7.93 -3.86 10.30
N ILE A 372 7.08 -3.19 11.06
CA ILE A 372 6.97 -3.40 12.51
C ILE A 372 6.19 -4.69 12.81
N PHE A 373 5.00 -4.82 12.25
CA PHE A 373 4.10 -5.90 12.67
C PHE A 373 4.35 -7.22 11.95
N THR A 374 4.94 -7.19 10.75
CA THR A 374 5.38 -8.44 10.11
C THR A 374 6.49 -9.10 10.92
N ALA A 375 7.43 -8.33 11.49
CA ALA A 375 8.46 -8.89 12.36
C ALA A 375 7.87 -9.62 13.60
N VAL A 376 6.72 -9.17 14.10
CA VAL A 376 6.02 -9.80 15.23
C VAL A 376 5.20 -11.03 14.80
N PHE A 377 4.43 -10.92 13.71
CA PHE A 377 3.47 -11.96 13.34
C PHE A 377 4.04 -13.03 12.40
N PHE A 378 5.10 -12.76 11.66
CA PHE A 378 5.66 -13.69 10.70
C PHE A 378 6.14 -15.02 11.37
N PRO A 379 6.87 -15.00 12.52
CA PRO A 379 7.22 -16.23 13.21
C PRO A 379 5.99 -17.03 13.69
N LEU A 380 4.94 -16.35 14.17
CA LEU A 380 3.68 -16.98 14.56
C LEU A 380 3.02 -17.69 13.36
N VAL A 381 2.87 -16.99 12.25
CA VAL A 381 2.18 -17.47 11.05
C VAL A 381 2.90 -18.68 10.46
N THR A 382 4.24 -18.61 10.37
CA THR A 382 5.06 -19.71 9.88
C THR A 382 5.03 -20.94 10.79
N SER A 383 4.99 -20.73 12.13
CA SER A 383 4.83 -21.84 13.09
C SER A 383 3.48 -22.55 12.99
N LEU A 384 2.45 -21.89 12.48
CA LEU A 384 1.13 -22.45 12.21
C LEU A 384 1.03 -23.13 10.83
N GLY A 385 2.14 -23.19 10.08
CA GLY A 385 2.18 -23.80 8.75
C GLY A 385 1.51 -22.99 7.65
N ILE A 386 1.27 -21.68 7.87
CA ILE A 386 0.73 -20.78 6.85
C ILE A 386 1.87 -20.41 5.89
N ASP A 387 1.60 -20.52 4.60
CA ASP A 387 2.58 -20.20 3.57
C ASP A 387 3.01 -18.72 3.64
N PRO A 388 4.33 -18.42 3.69
CA PRO A 388 4.88 -17.07 3.76
C PRO A 388 4.44 -16.14 2.62
N VAL A 389 4.25 -16.69 1.41
CA VAL A 389 3.80 -15.92 0.24
C VAL A 389 2.33 -15.53 0.39
N VAL A 390 1.49 -16.46 0.85
CA VAL A 390 0.08 -16.19 1.16
C VAL A 390 -0.04 -15.10 2.22
N PHE A 391 0.77 -15.18 3.27
CA PHE A 391 0.77 -14.16 4.32
C PHE A 391 1.24 -12.80 3.79
N GLY A 392 2.17 -12.75 2.85
CA GLY A 392 2.59 -11.51 2.19
C GLY A 392 1.45 -10.83 1.42
N ILE A 393 0.73 -11.60 0.59
CA ILE A 393 -0.44 -11.10 -0.15
C ILE A 393 -1.54 -10.64 0.81
N PHE A 394 -1.82 -11.43 1.84
CA PHE A 394 -2.79 -11.10 2.88
C PHE A 394 -2.44 -9.80 3.62
N THR A 395 -1.18 -9.64 4.02
CA THR A 395 -0.68 -8.43 4.71
C THR A 395 -0.86 -7.18 3.86
N VAL A 396 -0.44 -7.21 2.60
CA VAL A 396 -0.59 -6.05 1.70
C VAL A 396 -2.07 -5.72 1.48
N MET A 397 -2.93 -6.73 1.31
CA MET A 397 -4.36 -6.51 1.13
C MET A 397 -5.02 -5.88 2.36
N THR A 398 -4.68 -6.33 3.56
CA THR A 398 -5.21 -5.77 4.80
C THR A 398 -4.74 -4.33 5.03
N CYS A 399 -3.49 -4.01 4.67
CA CYS A 399 -2.98 -2.64 4.68
C CYS A 399 -3.77 -1.73 3.72
N GLU A 400 -4.09 -2.21 2.52
CA GLU A 400 -4.87 -1.43 1.54
C GLU A 400 -6.30 -1.16 2.00
N ILE A 401 -6.93 -2.07 2.75
CA ILE A 401 -8.22 -1.78 3.40
C ILE A 401 -8.06 -0.64 4.42
N GLY A 402 -6.98 -0.62 5.20
CA GLY A 402 -6.64 0.49 6.07
C GLY A 402 -6.56 1.82 5.30
N PHE A 403 -5.94 1.83 4.11
CA PHE A 403 -5.87 3.01 3.22
C PHE A 403 -7.21 3.44 2.64
N LEU A 404 -8.22 2.58 2.70
CA LEU A 404 -9.60 2.87 2.30
C LEU A 404 -10.53 3.16 3.48
N THR A 405 -9.99 3.22 4.70
CA THR A 405 -10.79 3.37 5.92
C THR A 405 -10.36 4.61 6.72
N PRO A 406 -11.31 5.48 7.15
CA PRO A 406 -10.97 6.62 8.00
C PRO A 406 -10.35 6.16 9.34
N PRO A 407 -9.56 7.01 10.06
CA PRO A 407 -9.49 8.46 9.90
C PRO A 407 -8.47 8.97 8.88
N ILE A 408 -7.38 8.25 8.59
CA ILE A 408 -6.36 8.76 7.65
C ILE A 408 -6.72 8.39 6.22
N GLY A 409 -6.79 7.10 5.89
CA GLY A 409 -7.19 6.62 4.57
C GLY A 409 -6.45 7.29 3.41
N VAL A 410 -5.17 6.99 3.20
CA VAL A 410 -4.32 7.74 2.26
C VAL A 410 -4.92 7.81 0.84
N ASN A 411 -5.51 6.71 0.34
CA ASN A 411 -6.18 6.71 -0.96
C ASN A 411 -7.44 7.59 -0.96
N LEU A 412 -8.19 7.59 0.15
CA LEU A 412 -9.35 8.47 0.32
C LEU A 412 -8.94 9.94 0.31
N PHE A 413 -7.82 10.27 0.98
CA PHE A 413 -7.30 11.62 1.02
C PHE A 413 -6.90 12.15 -0.37
N VAL A 414 -6.23 11.31 -1.17
CA VAL A 414 -5.87 11.65 -2.55
C VAL A 414 -7.13 11.88 -3.39
N ALA A 415 -8.10 10.96 -3.32
CA ALA A 415 -9.35 11.07 -4.06
C ALA A 415 -10.20 12.26 -3.61
N ALA A 416 -10.23 12.59 -2.30
CA ALA A 416 -10.93 13.74 -1.73
C ALA A 416 -10.42 15.06 -2.33
N ARG A 417 -9.11 15.21 -2.43
CA ARG A 417 -8.48 16.39 -3.05
C ARG A 417 -8.88 16.57 -4.51
N ILE A 418 -8.88 15.48 -5.28
CA ILE A 418 -9.24 15.51 -6.71
C ILE A 418 -10.74 15.76 -6.87
N SER A 419 -11.57 15.09 -6.08
CA SER A 419 -13.04 15.22 -6.12
C SER A 419 -13.55 16.53 -5.55
N LYS A 420 -12.71 17.28 -4.81
CA LYS A 420 -13.02 18.54 -4.10
C LYS A 420 -14.17 18.37 -3.08
N ILE A 421 -14.21 17.26 -2.38
CA ILE A 421 -15.16 16.96 -1.30
C ILE A 421 -14.41 16.48 -0.04
N SER A 422 -15.14 16.34 1.07
CA SER A 422 -14.52 15.90 2.33
C SER A 422 -14.18 14.42 2.32
N ILE A 423 -13.27 14.01 3.22
CA ILE A 423 -12.88 12.59 3.38
C ILE A 423 -14.06 11.79 3.90
N GLU A 424 -14.87 12.36 4.77
CA GLU A 424 -16.08 11.74 5.34
C GLU A 424 -17.08 11.36 4.23
N GLU A 425 -17.28 12.26 3.26
CA GLU A 425 -18.17 12.00 2.13
C GLU A 425 -17.68 10.84 1.25
N ILE A 426 -16.38 10.80 0.94
CA ILE A 426 -15.79 9.69 0.16
C ILE A 426 -15.86 8.39 0.96
N SER A 427 -15.62 8.44 2.27
CA SER A 427 -15.67 7.26 3.15
C SER A 427 -17.03 6.56 3.11
N VAL A 428 -18.11 7.33 3.05
CA VAL A 428 -19.44 6.75 2.85
C VAL A 428 -19.58 6.13 1.45
N GLY A 429 -18.97 6.75 0.44
CA GLY A 429 -18.97 6.24 -0.94
C GLY A 429 -18.19 4.92 -1.11
N VAL A 430 -17.16 4.71 -0.30
CA VAL A 430 -16.30 3.53 -0.35
C VAL A 430 -16.93 2.29 0.27
N LEU A 431 -17.89 2.42 1.20
CA LEU A 431 -18.48 1.29 1.92
C LEU A 431 -18.88 0.09 1.02
N PRO A 432 -19.62 0.27 -0.10
CA PRO A 432 -19.94 -0.86 -0.98
C PRO A 432 -18.70 -1.44 -1.67
N LEU A 433 -17.66 -0.65 -1.88
CA LEU A 433 -16.42 -1.06 -2.55
C LEU A 433 -15.44 -1.79 -1.59
N LEU A 434 -15.67 -1.75 -0.27
CA LEU A 434 -14.95 -2.58 0.70
C LEU A 434 -15.40 -4.04 0.67
N ILE A 435 -16.62 -4.33 0.17
CA ILE A 435 -17.13 -5.70 0.10
C ILE A 435 -16.20 -6.63 -0.69
N PRO A 436 -15.74 -6.29 -1.92
CA PRO A 436 -14.73 -7.07 -2.63
C PRO A 436 -13.46 -7.35 -1.84
N TYR A 437 -12.94 -6.36 -1.14
CA TYR A 437 -11.73 -6.49 -0.33
C TYR A 437 -11.91 -7.47 0.82
N LEU A 438 -13.01 -7.32 1.58
CA LEU A 438 -13.34 -8.22 2.68
C LEU A 438 -13.59 -9.65 2.19
N ALA A 439 -14.30 -9.80 1.07
CA ALA A 439 -14.53 -11.10 0.45
C ALA A 439 -13.20 -11.75 0.00
N MET A 440 -12.27 -10.94 -0.53
CA MET A 440 -10.94 -11.43 -0.93
C MET A 440 -10.12 -11.88 0.28
N ILE A 441 -10.16 -11.14 1.40
CA ILE A 441 -9.51 -11.58 2.65
C ILE A 441 -10.07 -12.93 3.10
N LEU A 442 -11.39 -13.12 3.07
CA LEU A 442 -11.99 -14.39 3.42
C LEU A 442 -11.54 -15.53 2.47
N LEU A 443 -11.44 -15.23 1.16
CA LEU A 443 -10.91 -16.20 0.19
C LEU A 443 -9.45 -16.56 0.49
N LEU A 444 -8.61 -15.60 0.87
CA LEU A 444 -7.21 -15.83 1.24
C LEU A 444 -7.08 -16.67 2.52
N VAL A 445 -7.97 -16.46 3.48
CA VAL A 445 -7.94 -17.16 4.78
C VAL A 445 -8.44 -18.60 4.66
N PHE A 446 -9.50 -18.83 3.91
CA PHE A 446 -10.14 -20.17 3.85
C PHE A 446 -9.71 -21.01 2.64
N PHE A 447 -9.24 -20.38 1.58
CA PHE A 447 -8.89 -21.02 0.32
C PHE A 447 -7.62 -20.38 -0.22
N SER A 448 -6.44 -20.70 0.33
CA SER A 448 -5.19 -20.03 -0.02
C SER A 448 -4.40 -20.67 -1.17
N ASP A 449 -4.66 -21.94 -1.50
CA ASP A 449 -3.87 -22.74 -2.44
C ASP A 449 -3.75 -22.14 -3.85
N TRP A 450 -4.78 -21.39 -4.29
CA TRP A 450 -4.74 -20.73 -5.60
C TRP A 450 -3.78 -19.54 -5.67
N VAL A 451 -3.35 -18.99 -4.53
CA VAL A 451 -2.40 -17.86 -4.46
C VAL A 451 -1.01 -18.33 -4.87
N THR A 452 -0.61 -19.51 -4.41
CA THR A 452 0.71 -20.09 -4.71
C THR A 452 0.75 -20.81 -6.07
N PHE A 453 -0.39 -20.98 -6.75
CA PHE A 453 -0.47 -21.68 -8.03
C PHE A 453 0.52 -21.17 -9.08
N LEU A 454 0.58 -19.85 -9.33
CA LEU A 454 1.52 -19.28 -10.30
C LEU A 454 2.98 -19.36 -9.82
N PRO A 455 3.32 -18.99 -8.58
CA PRO A 455 4.66 -19.19 -8.05
C PRO A 455 5.15 -20.63 -8.13
N ASP A 456 4.31 -21.60 -7.79
CA ASP A 456 4.67 -23.02 -7.79
C ASP A 456 4.80 -23.59 -9.19
N LEU A 457 4.00 -23.09 -10.15
CA LEU A 457 4.12 -23.45 -11.55
C LEU A 457 5.46 -23.02 -12.16
N VAL A 458 5.97 -21.84 -11.76
CA VAL A 458 7.19 -21.26 -12.35
C VAL A 458 8.46 -21.71 -11.61
N TYR A 459 8.41 -21.75 -10.27
CA TYR A 459 9.59 -21.99 -9.42
C TYR A 459 9.54 -23.30 -8.62
N GLY A 460 8.49 -24.10 -8.79
CA GLY A 460 8.22 -25.29 -7.97
C GLY A 460 7.68 -24.90 -6.56
N PRO A 461 7.08 -25.86 -5.84
CA PRO A 461 6.58 -25.64 -4.49
C PRO A 461 7.70 -25.27 -3.52
N MET A 462 7.41 -24.40 -2.53
CA MET A 462 8.34 -24.14 -1.44
C MET A 462 8.43 -25.40 -0.56
N ARG A 463 9.65 -25.91 -0.34
CA ARG A 463 9.92 -27.05 0.54
C ARG A 463 10.19 -26.61 1.95
#